data_a9b265dfa5a448cdcc3b5ccb4368abfc
#
_entry.id   a9b265dfa5a448cdcc3b5ccb4368abfc
#
_cell.length_a   1.000
_cell.length_b   1.000
_cell.length_c   1.000
_cell.angle_alpha   90.00
_cell.angle_beta   90.00
_cell.angle_gamma   90.00
#
_symmetry.space_group_name_H-M   'P 1'
#
loop_
_entity.id
_entity.type
_entity.pdbx_description
1 polymer ?
#
loop_
_entity_poly.entity_id
_entity_poly.type
_entity_poly.pdbx_seq_one_letter_code
_entity_poly.pdbx_strand_id
1 'polypeptide(L)'
;MKKIIVLTGDLACGKTTFANIISKKYNIDLFVKDYIKEHLADTIGFKNREENRRLSIMAVNQQIEAINKNISENKDIVVEANFRDYEIDKINELAKKNNAKVLIIEFQGDPNIIFSRYNHRIKFENRHPAHANFNSKKGQNRHCYN
;
A
#
# COMPACT_ATOMS: atom_id res chain seq x y z
N MET A 1 19.03 14.30 6.87
CA MET A 1 17.81 14.58 6.07
C MET A 1 16.82 13.44 6.22
N LYS A 2 15.59 13.75 6.54
CA LYS A 2 14.51 12.77 6.67
C LYS A 2 14.20 12.13 5.34
N LYS A 3 13.86 10.86 5.37
CA LYS A 3 13.57 10.10 4.16
C LYS A 3 12.18 9.49 4.22
N ILE A 4 11.45 9.63 3.13
CA ILE A 4 10.18 8.95 2.91
C ILE A 4 10.43 7.89 1.85
N ILE A 5 10.38 6.63 2.24
CA ILE A 5 10.58 5.52 1.31
C ILE A 5 9.22 5.02 0.88
N VAL A 6 8.91 5.14 -0.39
CA VAL A 6 7.63 4.75 -0.98
C VAL A 6 7.82 3.48 -1.79
N LEU A 7 7.16 2.42 -1.39
CA LEU A 7 7.15 1.14 -2.11
C LEU A 7 5.80 1.01 -2.80
N THR A 8 5.81 0.98 -4.11
CA THR A 8 4.60 0.94 -4.92
C THR A 8 4.77 -0.04 -6.09
N GLY A 9 3.72 -0.26 -6.86
CA GLY A 9 3.78 -1.10 -8.05
C GLY A 9 2.78 -2.23 -8.04
N ASP A 10 3.03 -3.22 -8.87
CA ASP A 10 2.08 -4.29 -9.18
C ASP A 10 1.76 -5.17 -7.98
N LEU A 11 0.58 -5.76 -8.01
CA LEU A 11 0.16 -6.73 -7.01
C LEU A 11 1.04 -7.98 -7.05
N ALA A 12 1.21 -8.60 -5.89
CA ALA A 12 1.94 -9.87 -5.75
C ALA A 12 3.38 -9.83 -6.27
N CYS A 13 4.04 -8.69 -6.20
CA CYS A 13 5.45 -8.51 -6.59
C CYS A 13 6.43 -8.54 -5.41
N GLY A 14 5.97 -8.86 -4.21
CA GLY A 14 6.84 -8.93 -3.04
C GLY A 14 7.09 -7.61 -2.35
N LYS A 15 6.28 -6.58 -2.62
CA LYS A 15 6.41 -5.26 -1.98
C LYS A 15 6.38 -5.34 -0.45
N THR A 16 5.40 -6.04 0.08
CA THR A 16 5.22 -6.15 1.52
C THR A 16 6.37 -6.90 2.18
N THR A 17 6.84 -7.97 1.56
CA THR A 17 8.00 -8.72 2.05
C THR A 17 9.24 -7.83 2.12
N PHE A 18 9.51 -7.10 1.04
CA PHE A 18 10.63 -6.17 0.97
C PHE A 18 10.50 -5.05 1.99
N ALA A 19 9.29 -4.51 2.16
CA ALA A 19 9.01 -3.46 3.13
C ALA A 19 9.34 -3.92 4.56
N ASN A 20 8.92 -5.12 4.92
CA ASN A 20 9.21 -5.69 6.24
C ASN A 20 10.71 -5.90 6.46
N ILE A 21 11.43 -6.34 5.43
CA ILE A 21 12.88 -6.53 5.51
C ILE A 21 13.59 -5.20 5.78
N ILE A 22 13.27 -4.15 5.02
CA ILE A 22 13.88 -2.83 5.19
C ILE A 22 13.55 -2.25 6.57
N SER A 23 12.30 -2.33 6.95
CA SER A 23 11.84 -1.80 8.24
C SER A 23 12.59 -2.41 9.41
N LYS A 24 12.75 -3.73 9.40
CA LYS A 24 13.48 -4.44 10.45
C LYS A 24 14.97 -4.13 10.41
N LYS A 25 15.58 -4.18 9.23
CA LYS A 25 17.03 -4.01 9.08
C LYS A 25 17.50 -2.64 9.54
N TYR A 26 16.74 -1.60 9.23
CA TYR A 26 17.11 -0.21 9.51
C TYR A 26 16.33 0.40 10.66
N ASN A 27 15.45 -0.36 11.28
CA ASN A 27 14.58 0.10 12.38
C ASN A 27 13.79 1.36 12.00
N ILE A 28 13.10 1.29 10.87
CA ILE A 28 12.28 2.38 10.33
C ILE A 28 10.80 2.01 10.47
N ASP A 29 9.97 2.95 10.88
CA ASP A 29 8.52 2.76 10.95
C ASP A 29 7.96 2.40 9.58
N LEU A 30 7.08 1.40 9.55
CA LEU A 30 6.47 0.87 8.34
C LEU A 30 4.95 0.98 8.42
N PHE A 31 4.34 1.54 7.39
CA PHE A 31 2.89 1.62 7.25
C PHE A 31 2.46 0.98 5.94
N VAL A 32 1.89 -0.22 6.04
CA VAL A 32 1.39 -0.99 4.91
C VAL A 32 -0.10 -0.72 4.74
N LYS A 33 -0.51 -0.25 3.59
CA LYS A 33 -1.91 0.08 3.31
C LYS A 33 -2.86 -1.08 3.61
N ASP A 34 -2.50 -2.28 3.17
CA ASP A 34 -3.35 -3.45 3.34
C ASP A 34 -3.62 -3.77 4.81
N TYR A 35 -2.62 -3.61 5.68
CA TYR A 35 -2.79 -3.83 7.11
C TYR A 35 -3.72 -2.79 7.73
N ILE A 36 -3.58 -1.54 7.32
CA ILE A 36 -4.43 -0.46 7.80
C ILE A 36 -5.88 -0.69 7.33
N LYS A 37 -6.04 -1.07 6.07
CA LYS A 37 -7.35 -1.36 5.49
C LYS A 37 -8.03 -2.53 6.17
N GLU A 38 -7.28 -3.60 6.46
CA GLU A 38 -7.82 -4.76 7.20
C GLU A 38 -8.33 -4.35 8.56
N HIS A 39 -7.56 -3.55 9.29
CA HIS A 39 -7.98 -3.04 10.60
C HIS A 39 -9.24 -2.18 10.49
N LEU A 40 -9.32 -1.31 9.50
CA LEU A 40 -10.52 -0.50 9.27
C LEU A 40 -11.73 -1.37 8.91
N ALA A 41 -11.54 -2.38 8.08
CA ALA A 41 -12.60 -3.30 7.71
C ALA A 41 -13.14 -4.08 8.92
N ASP A 42 -12.25 -4.51 9.79
CA ASP A 42 -12.64 -5.25 11.00
C ASP A 42 -13.33 -4.35 12.03
N THR A 43 -12.99 -3.08 12.07
CA THR A 43 -13.53 -2.10 13.04
C THR A 43 -14.83 -1.47 12.55
N ILE A 44 -14.85 -0.98 11.32
CA ILE A 44 -15.98 -0.23 10.73
C ILE A 44 -16.89 -1.15 9.93
N GLY A 45 -16.30 -2.12 9.23
CA GLY A 45 -17.01 -2.99 8.31
C GLY A 45 -17.27 -2.35 6.94
N PHE A 46 -17.76 -3.15 6.02
CA PHE A 46 -18.20 -2.68 4.72
C PHE A 46 -19.27 -3.64 4.18
N LYS A 47 -20.23 -3.10 3.43
CA LYS A 47 -21.37 -3.87 2.89
C LYS A 47 -21.27 -4.10 1.39
N ASN A 48 -20.52 -3.25 0.70
CA ASN A 48 -20.42 -3.28 -0.75
C ASN A 48 -19.07 -2.76 -1.24
N ARG A 49 -18.88 -2.79 -2.54
CA ARG A 49 -17.64 -2.39 -3.18
C ARG A 49 -17.29 -0.91 -2.95
N GLU A 50 -18.30 -0.05 -2.94
CA GLU A 50 -18.09 1.38 -2.72
C GLU A 50 -17.58 1.67 -1.32
N GLU A 51 -18.19 1.03 -0.31
CA GLU A 51 -17.73 1.17 1.06
C GLU A 51 -16.32 0.61 1.24
N ASN A 52 -16.03 -0.52 0.61
CA ASN A 52 -14.68 -1.10 0.63
C ASN A 52 -13.66 -0.15 -0.01
N ARG A 53 -14.04 0.53 -1.09
CA ARG A 53 -13.20 1.55 -1.74
C ARG A 53 -12.92 2.72 -0.82
N ARG A 54 -13.91 3.15 -0.03
CA ARG A 54 -13.73 4.21 0.96
C ARG A 54 -12.69 3.82 2.01
N LEU A 55 -12.69 2.57 2.43
CA LEU A 55 -11.68 2.07 3.35
C LEU A 55 -10.27 2.17 2.76
N SER A 56 -10.12 1.93 1.47
CA SER A 56 -8.85 2.09 0.77
C SER A 56 -8.37 3.55 0.81
N ILE A 57 -9.26 4.49 0.58
CA ILE A 57 -8.95 5.92 0.64
C ILE A 57 -8.56 6.33 2.06
N MET A 58 -9.30 5.86 3.05
CA MET A 58 -8.99 6.11 4.46
C MET A 58 -7.62 5.56 4.85
N ALA A 59 -7.28 4.38 4.36
CA ALA A 59 -5.99 3.76 4.64
C ALA A 59 -4.82 4.61 4.11
N VAL A 60 -4.93 5.09 2.87
CA VAL A 60 -3.89 5.97 2.29
C VAL A 60 -3.82 7.30 3.04
N ASN A 61 -4.95 7.86 3.43
CA ASN A 61 -4.96 9.09 4.23
C ASN A 61 -4.24 8.89 5.57
N GLN A 62 -4.41 7.74 6.21
CA GLN A 62 -3.66 7.42 7.42
C GLN A 62 -2.16 7.30 7.17
N GLN A 63 -1.76 6.75 6.03
CA GLN A 63 -0.35 6.71 5.65
C GLN A 63 0.22 8.12 5.47
N ILE A 64 -0.53 9.02 4.84
CA ILE A 64 -0.11 10.42 4.64
C ILE A 64 0.02 11.14 5.98
N GLU A 65 -0.93 10.92 6.89
CA GLU A 65 -0.84 11.47 8.24
C GLU A 65 0.39 10.94 9.00
N ALA A 66 0.67 9.65 8.85
CA ALA A 66 1.87 9.04 9.46
C ALA A 66 3.15 9.64 8.90
N ILE A 67 3.21 9.90 7.59
CA ILE A 67 4.34 10.57 6.97
C ILE A 67 4.54 11.95 7.60
N ASN A 68 3.49 12.73 7.68
CA ASN A 68 3.56 14.07 8.25
C ASN A 68 4.06 14.05 9.70
N LYS A 69 3.54 13.12 10.49
CA LYS A 69 3.97 12.96 11.88
C LYS A 69 5.45 12.58 11.99
N ASN A 70 5.88 11.57 11.22
CA ASN A 70 7.26 11.09 11.29
C ASN A 70 8.27 12.15 10.85
N ILE A 71 8.02 12.83 9.74
CA ILE A 71 8.94 13.87 9.28
C ILE A 71 8.96 15.07 10.20
N SER A 72 7.85 15.40 10.86
CA SER A 72 7.84 16.47 11.88
C SER A 72 8.64 16.09 13.12
N GLU A 73 8.74 14.81 13.43
CA GLU A 73 9.54 14.27 14.53
C GLU A 73 10.98 13.92 14.10
N ASN A 74 11.37 14.28 12.89
CA ASN A 74 12.68 13.99 12.32
C ASN A 74 12.98 12.49 12.19
N LYS A 75 11.96 11.70 11.84
CA LYS A 75 12.07 10.27 11.65
C LYS A 75 11.82 9.86 10.20
N ASP A 76 12.56 8.87 9.76
CA ASP A 76 12.31 8.22 8.46
C ASP A 76 11.04 7.38 8.52
N ILE A 77 10.45 7.10 7.37
CA ILE A 77 9.25 6.29 7.26
C ILE A 77 9.25 5.47 5.96
N VAL A 78 8.72 4.27 6.04
CA VAL A 78 8.44 3.42 4.87
C VAL A 78 6.93 3.30 4.72
N VAL A 79 6.42 3.60 3.56
CA VAL A 79 4.99 3.38 3.22
C VAL A 79 4.90 2.46 2.01
N GLU A 80 3.98 1.51 2.06
CA GLU A 80 3.78 0.53 1.01
C GLU A 80 2.32 0.48 0.60
N ALA A 81 2.07 0.62 -0.69
CA ALA A 81 0.75 0.48 -1.29
C ALA A 81 0.89 0.46 -2.82
N ASN A 82 -0.21 0.16 -3.51
CA ASN A 82 -0.31 0.45 -4.92
C ASN A 82 -0.82 1.89 -5.07
N PHE A 83 0.09 2.84 -4.91
CA PHE A 83 -0.26 4.26 -4.90
C PHE A 83 -0.67 4.74 -6.29
N ARG A 84 -1.69 5.60 -6.32
CA ARG A 84 -2.09 6.33 -7.52
C ARG A 84 -1.23 7.58 -7.70
N ASP A 85 -1.17 8.07 -8.91
CA ASP A 85 -0.32 9.23 -9.23
C ASP A 85 -0.62 10.45 -8.34
N TYR A 86 -1.90 10.75 -8.10
CA TYR A 86 -2.24 11.89 -7.25
C TYR A 86 -1.85 11.67 -5.79
N GLU A 87 -1.79 10.43 -5.33
CA GLU A 87 -1.34 10.10 -3.98
C GLU A 87 0.17 10.29 -3.86
N ILE A 88 0.91 9.88 -4.87
CA ILE A 88 2.35 10.13 -4.96
C ILE A 88 2.64 11.65 -4.99
N ASP A 89 1.84 12.41 -5.74
CA ASP A 89 1.98 13.86 -5.81
C ASP A 89 1.80 14.51 -4.43
N LYS A 90 0.84 14.05 -3.66
CA LYS A 90 0.63 14.53 -2.28
C LYS A 90 1.83 14.25 -1.39
N ILE A 91 2.42 13.06 -1.52
CA ILE A 91 3.60 12.69 -0.76
C ILE A 91 4.79 13.59 -1.14
N ASN A 92 4.97 13.83 -2.43
CA ASN A 92 6.04 14.71 -2.92
C ASN A 92 5.85 16.15 -2.44
N GLU A 93 4.65 16.67 -2.45
CA GLU A 93 4.35 18.00 -1.93
C GLU A 93 4.67 18.11 -0.44
N LEU A 94 4.27 17.11 0.33
CA LEU A 94 4.52 17.07 1.77
C LEU A 94 6.02 17.01 2.05
N ALA A 95 6.77 16.21 1.29
CA ALA A 95 8.21 16.11 1.41
C ALA A 95 8.90 17.44 1.09
N LYS A 96 8.51 18.07 0.00
CA LYS A 96 9.07 19.37 -0.41
C LYS A 96 8.83 20.44 0.64
N LYS A 97 7.63 20.49 1.19
CA LYS A 97 7.26 21.46 2.22
C LYS A 97 8.10 21.29 3.50
N ASN A 98 8.49 20.08 3.82
CA ASN A 98 9.20 19.75 5.06
C ASN A 98 10.69 19.45 4.84
N ASN A 99 11.20 19.73 3.65
CA ASN A 99 12.60 19.48 3.29
C ASN A 99 13.02 18.02 3.53
N ALA A 100 12.14 17.09 3.16
CA ALA A 100 12.40 15.67 3.23
C ALA A 100 12.71 15.10 1.86
N LYS A 101 13.45 14.00 1.82
CA LYS A 101 13.77 13.28 0.59
C LYS A 101 12.80 12.15 0.36
N VAL A 102 12.30 12.01 -0.86
CA VAL A 102 11.44 10.89 -1.24
C VAL A 102 12.24 9.90 -2.09
N LEU A 103 12.17 8.63 -1.70
CA LEU A 103 12.73 7.54 -2.50
C LEU A 103 11.56 6.63 -2.91
N ILE A 104 11.30 6.58 -4.20
CA ILE A 104 10.21 5.76 -4.74
C ILE A 104 10.81 4.51 -5.37
N ILE A 105 10.38 3.34 -4.89
CA ILE A 105 10.77 2.06 -5.45
C ILE A 105 9.52 1.44 -6.05
N GLU A 106 9.50 1.28 -7.36
CA GLU A 106 8.40 0.70 -8.09
C GLU A 106 8.68 -0.77 -8.41
N PHE A 107 7.78 -1.64 -7.99
CA PHE A 107 7.87 -3.07 -8.25
C PHE A 107 7.08 -3.42 -9.50
N GLN A 108 7.72 -4.12 -10.41
CA GLN A 108 7.11 -4.61 -11.64
C GLN A 108 7.35 -6.11 -11.75
N GLY A 109 6.47 -6.82 -12.44
CA GLY A 109 6.61 -8.24 -12.63
C GLY A 109 5.90 -8.72 -13.89
N ASP A 110 6.13 -10.00 -14.24
CA ASP A 110 5.41 -10.62 -15.34
C ASP A 110 3.92 -10.71 -15.00
N PRO A 111 3.03 -10.19 -15.86
CA PRO A 111 1.60 -10.20 -15.59
C PRO A 111 1.02 -11.61 -15.30
N ASN A 112 1.50 -12.63 -15.99
CA ASN A 112 1.02 -14.00 -15.78
C ASN A 112 1.43 -14.54 -14.40
N ILE A 113 2.65 -14.25 -13.97
CA ILE A 113 3.15 -14.63 -12.66
C ILE A 113 2.39 -13.88 -11.56
N ILE A 114 2.17 -12.58 -11.74
CA ILE A 114 1.43 -11.75 -10.80
C ILE A 114 0.00 -12.28 -10.64
N PHE A 115 -0.67 -12.57 -11.75
CA PHE A 115 -2.03 -13.10 -11.74
C PHE A 115 -2.09 -14.46 -11.03
N SER A 116 -1.15 -15.34 -11.30
CA SER A 116 -1.06 -16.65 -10.65
C SER A 116 -0.86 -16.51 -9.13
N ARG A 117 0.04 -15.64 -8.69
CA ARG A 117 0.29 -15.39 -7.27
C ARG A 117 -0.92 -14.77 -6.58
N TYR A 118 -1.59 -13.86 -7.24
CA TYR A 118 -2.81 -13.22 -6.71
C TYR A 118 -3.90 -14.25 -6.49
N ASN A 119 -4.15 -15.12 -7.47
CA ASN A 119 -5.14 -16.19 -7.35
C ASN A 119 -4.78 -17.20 -6.26
N HIS A 120 -3.51 -17.53 -6.13
CA HIS A 120 -3.03 -18.42 -5.08
C HIS A 120 -3.33 -17.84 -3.68
N ARG A 121 -3.08 -16.54 -3.48
CA ARG A 121 -3.37 -15.88 -2.21
C ARG A 121 -4.85 -15.91 -1.85
N ILE A 122 -5.72 -15.68 -2.83
CA ILE A 122 -7.16 -15.74 -2.61
C ILE A 122 -7.60 -17.16 -2.22
N LYS A 123 -7.08 -18.18 -2.90
CA LYS A 123 -7.50 -19.57 -2.70
C LYS A 123 -6.89 -20.25 -1.49
N PHE A 124 -5.60 -20.01 -1.25
CA PHE A 124 -4.80 -20.85 -0.34
C PHE A 124 -4.24 -20.12 0.86
N GLU A 125 -4.13 -18.81 0.82
CA GLU A 125 -3.55 -18.01 1.90
C GLU A 125 -4.59 -17.33 2.78
N ASN A 126 -5.87 -17.70 2.66
CA ASN A 126 -6.96 -17.17 3.48
C ASN A 126 -6.94 -15.64 3.57
N ARG A 127 -6.89 -15.01 2.41
CA ARG A 127 -6.75 -13.56 2.32
C ARG A 127 -7.96 -12.84 2.91
N HIS A 128 -7.71 -11.72 3.61
CA HIS A 128 -8.76 -10.91 4.24
C HIS A 128 -9.81 -10.45 3.20
N PRO A 129 -11.12 -10.48 3.53
CA PRO A 129 -12.18 -10.10 2.60
C PRO A 129 -12.05 -8.70 1.99
N ALA A 130 -11.41 -7.76 2.69
CA ALA A 130 -11.18 -6.40 2.20
C ALA A 130 -10.33 -6.36 0.92
N HIS A 131 -9.57 -7.42 0.64
CA HIS A 131 -8.74 -7.55 -0.55
C HIS A 131 -9.36 -8.44 -1.61
N ALA A 132 -10.56 -8.97 -1.35
CA ALA A 132 -11.30 -9.75 -2.32
C ALA A 132 -11.86 -8.85 -3.43
N ASN A 133 -11.89 -9.38 -4.64
CA ASN A 133 -12.45 -8.66 -5.78
C ASN A 133 -13.93 -9.00 -5.91
N PHE A 134 -14.81 -8.02 -5.69
CA PHE A 134 -16.25 -8.21 -5.81
C PHE A 134 -16.70 -8.50 -7.24
N ASN A 135 -15.90 -8.18 -8.25
CA ASN A 135 -16.18 -8.45 -9.66
C ASN A 135 -15.33 -9.60 -10.17
N SER A 136 -15.44 -10.73 -9.52
CA SER A 136 -14.49 -11.84 -9.60
C SER A 136 -14.15 -12.39 -10.99
N LYS A 137 -15.05 -12.29 -11.97
CA LYS A 137 -14.81 -12.91 -13.29
C LYS A 137 -14.18 -11.99 -14.33
N LYS A 138 -14.42 -10.69 -14.24
CA LYS A 138 -13.91 -9.71 -15.21
C LYS A 138 -12.83 -8.79 -14.66
N GLY A 139 -12.83 -8.60 -13.37
CA GLY A 139 -11.92 -7.65 -12.72
C GLY A 139 -10.56 -8.23 -12.35
N GLN A 140 -10.48 -9.53 -12.18
CA GLN A 140 -9.25 -10.16 -11.73
C GLN A 140 -8.07 -9.91 -12.67
N ASN A 141 -8.30 -10.05 -13.97
CA ASN A 141 -7.25 -9.84 -14.96
C ASN A 141 -6.78 -8.38 -15.01
N ARG A 142 -7.70 -7.46 -14.81
CA ARG A 142 -7.39 -6.02 -14.87
C ARG A 142 -6.67 -5.53 -13.62
N HIS A 143 -7.02 -6.07 -12.48
CA HIS A 143 -6.40 -5.66 -11.22
C HIS A 143 -4.96 -6.12 -11.07
N CYS A 144 -4.61 -7.19 -11.74
CA CYS A 144 -3.24 -7.71 -11.70
C CYS A 144 -2.28 -6.91 -12.59
N TYR A 145 -2.80 -6.15 -13.55
CA TYR A 145 -2.00 -5.52 -14.60
C TYR A 145 -2.02 -3.99 -14.57
N ASN A 146 -2.91 -3.41 -13.80
CA ASN A 146 -3.08 -1.95 -13.76
C ASN A 146 -2.65 -1.38 -12.41
#